data_305b7fa7d16aad20fe2866e460562685
#
_entry.id   305b7fa7d16aad20fe2866e460562685
#
_cell.length_a   1.000
_cell.length_b   1.000
_cell.length_c   1.000
_cell.angle_alpha   90.00
_cell.angle_beta   90.00
_cell.angle_gamma   90.00
#
_symmetry.space_group_name_H-M   'P 1'
#
loop_
_entity.id
_entity.type
_entity.pdbx_description
1 polymer ?
#
loop_
_entity_poly.entity_id
_entity_poly.type
_entity_poly.pdbx_seq_one_letter_code
_entity_poly.pdbx_strand_id
1 'polypeptide(L)'
;MEQKSPNNFLELGENAVELLKNLISIPSYSKEEDKTADLIEKYLQEKGVKTHREKNNIWAFNHNFSPEKPTILLNSHHDTVRPNSGYTLDPFTPIVKNGKLYGLGSNDAGGALVSLMAAFLYFYNAKDLKYNFIYAATAEEENSGLDGVESVLPHFG
;
A
#
# COMPACT_ATOMS: atom_id res chain seq x y z
N MET A 1 -31.23 -9.48 2.60
CA MET A 1 -30.07 -8.57 2.44
C MET A 1 -29.10 -9.27 1.48
N GLU A 2 -29.06 -8.82 0.24
CA GLU A 2 -28.09 -9.34 -0.74
C GLU A 2 -26.70 -9.04 -0.23
N GLN A 3 -25.89 -10.07 0.03
CA GLN A 3 -24.45 -9.91 0.16
C GLN A 3 -23.96 -9.29 -1.16
N LYS A 4 -23.54 -8.01 -1.10
CA LYS A 4 -22.77 -7.43 -2.20
C LYS A 4 -21.63 -8.40 -2.49
N SER A 5 -21.60 -8.90 -3.73
CA SER A 5 -20.50 -9.67 -4.29
C SER A 5 -19.16 -9.04 -3.91
N PRO A 6 -18.12 -9.85 -3.60
CA PRO A 6 -16.81 -9.31 -3.28
C PRO A 6 -16.39 -8.38 -4.43
N ASN A 7 -15.89 -7.23 -4.04
CA ASN A 7 -15.41 -6.11 -4.84
C ASN A 7 -15.12 -6.51 -6.29
N ASN A 8 -15.83 -5.89 -7.23
CA ASN A 8 -15.57 -6.10 -8.65
C ASN A 8 -14.06 -5.86 -8.88
N PHE A 9 -13.37 -6.82 -9.45
CA PHE A 9 -11.92 -6.75 -9.70
C PHE A 9 -11.51 -5.48 -10.47
N LEU A 10 -12.36 -5.04 -11.41
CA LEU A 10 -12.15 -3.80 -12.16
C LEU A 10 -12.22 -2.58 -11.25
N GLU A 11 -13.20 -2.51 -10.35
CA GLU A 11 -13.34 -1.42 -9.39
C GLU A 11 -12.15 -1.33 -8.44
N LEU A 12 -11.61 -2.47 -7.98
CA LEU A 12 -10.39 -2.48 -7.17
C LEU A 12 -9.19 -1.93 -7.93
N GLY A 13 -9.05 -2.27 -9.21
CA GLY A 13 -8.00 -1.75 -10.07
C GLY A 13 -8.11 -0.24 -10.29
N GLU A 14 -9.31 0.27 -10.58
CA GLU A 14 -9.57 1.70 -10.74
C GLU A 14 -9.26 2.47 -9.44
N ASN A 15 -9.73 1.96 -8.31
CA ASN A 15 -9.47 2.56 -7.00
C ASN A 15 -7.98 2.53 -6.65
N ALA A 16 -7.24 1.49 -7.02
CA ALA A 16 -5.79 1.40 -6.82
C ALA A 16 -5.06 2.47 -7.62
N VAL A 17 -5.45 2.71 -8.88
CA VAL A 17 -4.87 3.77 -9.71
C VAL A 17 -5.16 5.16 -9.12
N GLU A 18 -6.37 5.41 -8.63
CA GLU A 18 -6.70 6.69 -7.99
C GLU A 18 -5.94 6.89 -6.68
N LEU A 19 -5.78 5.84 -5.87
CA LEU A 19 -4.94 5.90 -4.66
C LEU A 19 -3.48 6.22 -5.04
N LEU A 20 -2.94 5.59 -6.08
CA LEU A 20 -1.58 5.86 -6.55
C LEU A 20 -1.39 7.31 -6.99
N LYS A 21 -2.36 7.90 -7.71
CA LYS A 21 -2.31 9.32 -8.06
C LYS A 21 -2.26 10.22 -6.82
N ASN A 22 -3.06 9.90 -5.81
CA ASN A 22 -3.07 10.66 -4.57
C ASN A 22 -1.74 10.53 -3.82
N LEU A 23 -1.13 9.33 -3.79
CA LEU A 23 0.19 9.11 -3.20
C LEU A 23 1.28 9.90 -3.92
N ILE A 24 1.31 9.87 -5.27
CA ILE A 24 2.25 10.66 -6.08
C ILE A 24 2.15 12.16 -5.75
N SER A 25 0.96 12.67 -5.47
CA SER A 25 0.74 14.09 -5.17
C SER A 25 1.27 14.54 -3.81
N ILE A 26 1.74 13.60 -2.98
CA ILE A 26 2.27 13.86 -1.64
C ILE A 26 3.76 13.50 -1.64
N PRO A 27 4.68 14.47 -1.47
CA PRO A 27 6.07 14.13 -1.23
C PRO A 27 6.22 13.20 -0.02
N SER A 28 6.94 12.08 -0.19
CA SER A 28 7.11 11.04 0.83
C SER A 28 8.57 10.58 0.88
N TYR A 29 9.47 11.52 1.12
CA TYR A 29 10.88 11.16 1.26
C TYR A 29 11.09 10.29 2.49
N SER A 30 12.07 9.38 2.43
CA SER A 30 12.42 8.54 3.59
C SER A 30 12.55 9.37 4.87
N LYS A 31 11.82 8.98 5.91
CA LYS A 31 11.62 9.65 7.22
C LYS A 31 10.65 10.83 7.22
N GLU A 32 10.03 11.16 6.10
CA GLU A 32 9.07 12.25 5.95
C GLU A 32 7.74 11.73 5.36
N GLU A 33 7.39 10.43 5.59
CA GLU A 33 6.26 9.73 4.96
C GLU A 33 4.95 9.83 5.75
N ASP A 34 4.88 10.64 6.79
CA ASP A 34 3.72 10.77 7.69
C ASP A 34 2.39 10.95 6.95
N LYS A 35 2.37 11.81 5.93
CA LYS A 35 1.15 12.11 5.16
C LYS A 35 0.70 10.97 4.24
N THR A 36 1.65 10.25 3.63
CA THR A 36 1.31 9.07 2.83
C THR A 36 0.90 7.91 3.72
N ALA A 37 1.51 7.76 4.91
CA ALA A 37 1.07 6.84 5.94
C ALA A 37 -0.38 7.11 6.37
N ASP A 38 -0.73 8.38 6.66
CA ASP A 38 -2.09 8.80 7.03
C ASP A 38 -3.10 8.48 5.91
N LEU A 39 -2.72 8.74 4.65
CA LEU A 39 -3.57 8.46 3.48
C LEU A 39 -3.83 6.95 3.32
N ILE A 40 -2.79 6.13 3.42
CA ILE A 40 -2.87 4.67 3.31
C ILE A 40 -3.74 4.10 4.43
N GLU A 41 -3.49 4.50 5.67
CA GLU A 41 -4.25 4.04 6.82
C GLU A 41 -5.74 4.41 6.70
N LYS A 42 -6.02 5.66 6.38
CA LYS A 42 -7.39 6.14 6.15
C LYS A 42 -8.09 5.37 5.05
N TYR A 43 -7.41 5.16 3.91
CA TYR A 43 -7.97 4.40 2.79
C TYR A 43 -8.38 2.98 3.19
N LEU A 44 -7.51 2.26 3.91
CA LEU A 44 -7.81 0.91 4.41
C LEU A 44 -8.98 0.92 5.40
N GLN A 45 -9.02 1.89 6.33
CA GLN A 45 -10.10 2.03 7.31
C GLN A 45 -11.45 2.33 6.64
N GLU A 46 -11.49 3.15 5.59
CA GLU A 46 -12.69 3.42 4.79
C GLU A 46 -13.22 2.17 4.07
N LYS A 47 -12.35 1.18 3.79
CA LYS A 47 -12.73 -0.14 3.27
C LYS A 47 -13.11 -1.15 4.38
N GLY A 48 -13.17 -0.71 5.64
CA GLY A 48 -13.52 -1.56 6.78
C GLY A 48 -12.39 -2.48 7.25
N VAL A 49 -11.15 -2.18 6.87
CA VAL A 49 -9.96 -2.94 7.30
C VAL A 49 -9.49 -2.43 8.66
N LYS A 50 -9.23 -3.35 9.60
CA LYS A 50 -8.58 -3.03 10.86
C LYS A 50 -7.09 -2.87 10.60
N THR A 51 -6.57 -1.66 10.78
CA THR A 51 -5.17 -1.32 10.59
C THR A 51 -4.39 -1.35 11.90
N HIS A 52 -3.10 -1.53 11.76
CA HIS A 52 -2.08 -1.32 12.78
C HIS A 52 -1.07 -0.33 12.22
N ARG A 53 -0.46 0.45 13.10
CA ARG A 53 0.55 1.44 12.70
C ARG A 53 1.67 1.49 13.72
N GLU A 54 2.89 1.55 13.23
CA GLU A 54 4.07 1.92 14.01
C GLU A 54 4.89 2.92 13.19
N LYS A 55 5.02 4.16 13.71
CA LYS A 55 5.59 5.30 12.98
C LYS A 55 4.88 5.50 11.63
N ASN A 56 5.60 5.33 10.52
CA ASN A 56 5.06 5.47 9.17
C ASN A 56 4.78 4.11 8.50
N ASN A 57 4.95 3.00 9.21
CA ASN A 57 4.56 1.69 8.71
C ASN A 57 3.11 1.38 9.06
N ILE A 58 2.33 0.93 8.07
CA ILE A 58 0.94 0.53 8.23
C ILE A 58 0.79 -0.92 7.80
N TRP A 59 0.12 -1.75 8.61
CA TRP A 59 -0.19 -3.11 8.21
C TRP A 59 -1.58 -3.56 8.65
N ALA A 60 -2.04 -4.63 8.04
CA ALA A 60 -3.31 -5.24 8.35
C ALA A 60 -3.26 -6.75 8.12
N PHE A 61 -3.98 -7.48 8.94
CA PHE A 61 -4.24 -8.92 8.78
C PHE A 61 -5.56 -9.12 8.03
N ASN A 62 -5.69 -10.17 7.22
CA ASN A 62 -6.97 -10.51 6.64
C ASN A 62 -8.01 -10.82 7.74
N HIS A 63 -9.29 -10.56 7.47
CA HIS A 63 -10.36 -10.64 8.47
C HIS A 63 -10.46 -11.99 9.20
N ASN A 64 -10.25 -13.08 8.48
CA ASN A 64 -10.31 -14.44 9.02
C ASN A 64 -8.89 -15.02 9.28
N PHE A 65 -7.99 -14.20 9.81
CA PHE A 65 -6.65 -14.62 10.21
C PHE A 65 -6.72 -15.74 11.25
N SER A 66 -5.88 -16.78 11.09
CA SER A 66 -5.76 -17.90 12.01
C SER A 66 -4.28 -18.23 12.23
N PRO A 67 -3.80 -18.26 13.48
CA PRO A 67 -2.40 -18.57 13.78
C PRO A 67 -1.94 -19.96 13.34
N GLU A 68 -2.90 -20.86 13.06
CA GLU A 68 -2.61 -22.22 12.59
C GLU A 68 -2.27 -22.28 11.09
N LYS A 69 -2.48 -21.20 10.35
CA LYS A 69 -2.26 -21.17 8.89
C LYS A 69 -0.94 -20.47 8.56
N PRO A 70 -0.23 -20.95 7.53
CA PRO A 70 0.93 -20.22 7.02
C PRO A 70 0.51 -18.86 6.49
N THR A 71 1.39 -17.88 6.63
CA THR A 71 1.11 -16.48 6.29
C THR A 71 1.91 -16.03 5.08
N ILE A 72 1.25 -15.31 4.17
CA ILE A 72 1.85 -14.61 3.04
C ILE A 72 1.89 -13.12 3.37
N LEU A 73 3.09 -12.55 3.40
CA LEU A 73 3.30 -11.12 3.54
C LEU A 73 3.29 -10.45 2.16
N LEU A 74 2.40 -9.48 1.98
CA LEU A 74 2.31 -8.59 0.83
C LEU A 74 2.91 -7.25 1.23
N ASN A 75 4.20 -7.06 1.01
CA ASN A 75 4.91 -5.86 1.43
C ASN A 75 5.40 -5.03 0.25
N SER A 76 5.29 -3.72 0.38
CA SER A 76 5.92 -2.72 -0.48
C SER A 76 6.13 -1.44 0.29
N HIS A 77 7.06 -0.59 -0.14
CA HIS A 77 7.33 0.69 0.51
C HIS A 77 6.54 1.84 -0.13
N HIS A 78 6.38 2.93 0.63
CA HIS A 78 5.70 4.13 0.15
C HIS A 78 6.57 5.39 0.24
N ASP A 79 7.81 5.26 0.70
CA ASP A 79 8.79 6.32 0.59
C ASP A 79 9.38 6.40 -0.81
N THR A 80 9.98 7.54 -1.12
CA THR A 80 10.61 7.83 -2.40
C THR A 80 11.93 8.56 -2.18
N VAL A 81 12.84 8.44 -3.15
CA VAL A 81 14.01 9.31 -3.24
C VAL A 81 13.61 10.75 -3.53
N ARG A 82 14.52 11.70 -3.35
CA ARG A 82 14.34 13.09 -3.82
C ARG A 82 14.45 13.15 -5.35
N PRO A 83 13.60 13.94 -6.04
CA PRO A 83 13.69 14.07 -7.48
C PRO A 83 15.04 14.70 -7.87
N ASN A 84 15.66 14.18 -8.92
CA ASN A 84 16.88 14.72 -9.48
C ASN A 84 16.61 15.79 -10.55
N SER A 85 17.65 16.52 -10.96
CA SER A 85 17.55 17.60 -11.94
C SER A 85 17.20 17.14 -13.37
N GLY A 86 17.17 15.83 -13.64
CA GLY A 86 16.82 15.28 -14.95
C GLY A 86 15.31 15.08 -15.16
N TYR A 87 14.48 15.37 -14.15
CA TYR A 87 13.02 15.31 -14.30
C TYR A 87 12.54 16.36 -15.29
N THR A 88 11.81 15.93 -16.30
CA THR A 88 11.20 16.81 -17.34
C THR A 88 9.73 17.09 -17.09
N LEU A 89 9.10 16.35 -16.17
CA LEU A 89 7.73 16.54 -15.70
C LEU A 89 7.78 16.83 -14.20
N ASP A 90 6.75 17.51 -13.68
CA ASP A 90 6.62 17.69 -12.24
C ASP A 90 6.50 16.33 -11.55
N PRO A 91 7.43 15.97 -10.65
CA PRO A 91 7.44 14.66 -9.98
C PRO A 91 6.21 14.39 -9.12
N PHE A 92 5.53 15.43 -8.63
CA PHE A 92 4.37 15.33 -7.73
C PHE A 92 3.03 15.61 -8.42
N THR A 93 3.03 15.77 -9.73
CA THR A 93 1.78 15.87 -10.52
C THR A 93 1.56 14.56 -11.27
N PRO A 94 0.56 13.73 -10.88
CA PRO A 94 0.29 12.47 -11.54
C PRO A 94 -0.29 12.72 -12.95
N ILE A 95 0.45 12.33 -13.97
CA ILE A 95 0.07 12.54 -15.37
C ILE A 95 -0.23 11.20 -16.04
N VAL A 96 -1.47 11.02 -16.53
CA VAL A 96 -1.82 9.87 -17.36
C VAL A 96 -1.70 10.25 -18.83
N LYS A 97 -0.81 9.55 -19.56
CA LYS A 97 -0.59 9.77 -20.98
C LYS A 97 -0.28 8.44 -21.68
N ASN A 98 -1.01 8.15 -22.76
CA ASN A 98 -0.82 6.94 -23.57
C ASN A 98 -0.89 5.64 -22.73
N GLY A 99 -1.82 5.55 -21.79
CA GLY A 99 -1.99 4.38 -20.91
C GLY A 99 -0.90 4.21 -19.85
N LYS A 100 -0.05 5.21 -19.64
CA LYS A 100 1.00 5.21 -18.61
C LYS A 100 0.74 6.31 -17.59
N LEU A 101 0.99 6.03 -16.32
CA LEU A 101 0.96 6.99 -15.23
C LEU A 101 2.40 7.44 -14.93
N TYR A 102 2.63 8.75 -15.01
CA TYR A 102 3.92 9.38 -14.70
C TYR A 102 3.81 10.11 -13.36
N GLY A 103 4.88 10.07 -12.58
CA GLY A 103 5.05 10.73 -11.30
C GLY A 103 6.13 10.02 -10.48
N LEU A 104 6.74 10.70 -9.52
CA LEU A 104 7.74 10.11 -8.63
C LEU A 104 7.09 9.00 -7.80
N GLY A 105 7.78 7.86 -7.68
CA GLY A 105 7.24 6.70 -6.99
C GLY A 105 6.14 5.94 -7.72
N SER A 106 5.75 6.31 -8.97
CA SER A 106 4.71 5.61 -9.71
C SER A 106 5.05 4.15 -10.01
N ASN A 107 6.34 3.83 -10.20
CA ASN A 107 6.84 2.48 -10.46
C ASN A 107 7.58 1.90 -9.25
N ASP A 108 8.40 2.68 -8.61
CA ASP A 108 9.20 2.32 -7.43
C ASP A 108 8.73 3.16 -6.22
N ALA A 109 7.90 2.57 -5.32
CA ALA A 109 7.25 1.28 -5.50
C ALA A 109 5.72 1.41 -5.43
N GLY A 110 5.16 2.60 -5.73
CA GLY A 110 3.73 2.87 -5.59
C GLY A 110 2.84 1.94 -6.42
N GLY A 111 3.25 1.57 -7.64
CA GLY A 111 2.53 0.61 -8.45
C GLY A 111 2.41 -0.76 -7.79
N ALA A 112 3.51 -1.27 -7.21
CA ALA A 112 3.51 -2.51 -6.43
C ALA A 112 2.65 -2.36 -5.17
N LEU A 113 2.82 -1.28 -4.43
CA LEU A 113 2.10 -0.97 -3.20
C LEU A 113 0.57 -1.08 -3.37
N VAL A 114 0.02 -0.34 -4.35
CA VAL A 114 -1.44 -0.32 -4.56
C VAL A 114 -1.96 -1.61 -5.19
N SER A 115 -1.14 -2.31 -5.98
CA SER A 115 -1.52 -3.60 -6.56
C SER A 115 -1.62 -4.69 -5.49
N LEU A 116 -0.66 -4.75 -4.57
CA LEU A 116 -0.69 -5.66 -3.42
C LEU A 116 -1.84 -5.33 -2.47
N MET A 117 -2.13 -4.04 -2.27
CA MET A 117 -3.28 -3.60 -1.49
C MET A 117 -4.60 -4.05 -2.13
N ALA A 118 -4.76 -3.89 -3.44
CA ALA A 118 -5.95 -4.35 -4.16
C ALA A 118 -6.14 -5.86 -4.04
N ALA A 119 -5.05 -6.64 -4.18
CA ALA A 119 -5.07 -8.09 -3.98
C ALA A 119 -5.45 -8.45 -2.53
N PHE A 120 -4.88 -7.77 -1.53
CA PHE A 120 -5.24 -7.95 -0.13
C PHE A 120 -6.73 -7.68 0.12
N LEU A 121 -7.25 -6.55 -0.38
CA LEU A 121 -8.66 -6.18 -0.22
C LEU A 121 -9.61 -7.18 -0.90
N TYR A 122 -9.21 -7.74 -2.05
CA TYR A 122 -9.97 -8.79 -2.72
C TYR A 122 -10.18 -10.02 -1.84
N PHE A 123 -9.12 -10.45 -1.14
CA PHE A 123 -9.16 -11.63 -0.27
C PHE A 123 -9.49 -11.32 1.19
N TYR A 124 -9.63 -10.04 1.58
CA TYR A 124 -9.75 -9.62 2.98
C TYR A 124 -10.81 -10.39 3.77
N ASN A 125 -12.02 -10.56 3.21
CA ASN A 125 -13.15 -11.25 3.85
C ASN A 125 -13.29 -12.72 3.45
N ALA A 126 -12.38 -13.27 2.66
CA ALA A 126 -12.47 -14.66 2.22
C ALA A 126 -12.34 -15.62 3.40
N LYS A 127 -13.25 -16.63 3.47
CA LYS A 127 -13.36 -17.54 4.63
C LYS A 127 -12.50 -18.80 4.52
N ASP A 128 -12.38 -19.36 3.31
CA ASP A 128 -11.80 -20.68 3.09
C ASP A 128 -10.38 -20.64 2.50
N LEU A 129 -9.61 -19.61 2.87
CA LEU A 129 -8.22 -19.48 2.46
C LEU A 129 -7.35 -20.52 3.18
N LYS A 130 -6.43 -21.13 2.45
CA LYS A 130 -5.39 -22.02 3.01
C LYS A 130 -4.26 -21.25 3.70
N TYR A 131 -4.13 -19.96 3.44
CA TYR A 131 -3.10 -19.05 3.92
C TYR A 131 -3.74 -17.83 4.56
N ASN A 132 -3.03 -17.24 5.50
CA ASN A 132 -3.30 -15.88 5.92
C ASN A 132 -2.66 -14.90 4.92
N PHE A 133 -3.18 -13.68 4.91
CA PHE A 133 -2.52 -12.55 4.25
C PHE A 133 -2.26 -11.44 5.26
N ILE A 134 -1.05 -10.90 5.23
CA ILE A 134 -0.69 -9.63 5.84
C ILE A 134 -0.36 -8.68 4.71
N TYR A 135 -0.98 -7.51 4.70
CA TYR A 135 -0.56 -6.38 3.87
C TYR A 135 0.27 -5.44 4.73
N ALA A 136 1.40 -4.98 4.21
CA ALA A 136 2.24 -3.99 4.87
C ALA A 136 2.72 -2.93 3.86
N ALA A 137 2.43 -1.68 4.17
CA ALA A 137 3.01 -0.50 3.55
C ALA A 137 4.12 0.01 4.47
N THR A 138 5.36 -0.12 4.06
CA THR A 138 6.52 0.19 4.90
C THR A 138 7.22 1.46 4.46
N ALA A 139 7.91 2.09 5.39
CA ALA A 139 8.68 3.31 5.22
C ALA A 139 10.18 3.01 5.09
N GLU A 140 10.98 4.03 4.81
CA GLU A 140 12.45 4.05 4.90
C GLU A 140 13.19 2.99 4.07
N GLU A 141 12.58 2.43 3.02
CA GLU A 141 13.24 1.42 2.18
C GLU A 141 14.41 2.04 1.41
N GLU A 142 14.20 3.21 0.79
CA GLU A 142 15.16 3.89 -0.09
C GLU A 142 16.47 4.32 0.60
N ASN A 143 16.46 4.40 1.92
CA ASN A 143 17.65 4.70 2.72
C ASN A 143 18.09 3.58 3.65
N SER A 144 17.45 2.39 3.55
CA SER A 144 17.69 1.25 4.45
C SER A 144 17.59 1.66 5.93
N GLY A 145 16.55 2.45 6.24
CA GLY A 145 16.35 3.02 7.57
C GLY A 145 15.95 1.98 8.61
N LEU A 146 16.23 2.29 9.89
CA LEU A 146 15.95 1.40 11.02
C LEU A 146 14.45 1.27 11.32
N ASP A 147 13.66 2.24 10.88
CA ASP A 147 12.22 2.30 11.11
C ASP A 147 11.40 1.76 9.92
N GLY A 148 12.05 1.03 8.99
CA GLY A 148 11.44 0.35 7.87
C GLY A 148 10.82 -1.00 8.21
N VAL A 149 10.79 -1.91 7.22
CA VAL A 149 10.14 -3.24 7.34
C VAL A 149 10.65 -4.05 8.52
N GLU A 150 11.95 -3.98 8.83
CA GLU A 150 12.55 -4.76 9.93
C GLU A 150 11.95 -4.42 11.29
N SER A 151 11.52 -3.16 11.51
CA SER A 151 10.91 -2.73 12.77
C SER A 151 9.57 -3.40 13.03
N VAL A 152 8.83 -3.76 11.98
CA VAL A 152 7.47 -4.31 12.08
C VAL A 152 7.40 -5.82 11.89
N LEU A 153 8.46 -6.48 11.40
CA LEU A 153 8.51 -7.95 11.26
C LEU A 153 8.12 -8.72 12.53
N PRO A 154 8.53 -8.31 13.76
CA PRO A 154 8.13 -9.00 14.98
C PRO A 154 6.62 -9.04 15.23
N HIS A 155 5.84 -8.17 14.59
CA HIS A 155 4.38 -8.16 14.70
C HIS A 155 3.67 -9.15 13.76
N PHE A 156 4.40 -9.78 12.87
CA PHE A 156 3.80 -10.66 11.84
C PHE A 156 3.77 -12.14 12.25
N GLY A 157 4.37 -12.53 13.39
CA GLY A 157 4.38 -13.89 13.94
C GLY A 157 5.69 -14.61 13.76
#